data_150027d25791e965b1dd5399c3b5c0a1
#
_entry.id   150027d25791e965b1dd5399c3b5c0a1
#
_cell.length_a   1.000
_cell.length_b   1.000
_cell.length_c   1.000
_cell.angle_alpha   90.00
_cell.angle_beta   90.00
_cell.angle_gamma   90.00
#
_symmetry.space_group_name_H-M   'P 1'
#
loop_
_entity.id
_entity.type
_entity.pdbx_description
1 polymer ?
#
loop_
_entity_poly.entity_id
_entity_poly.type
_entity_poly.pdbx_seq_one_letter_code
_entity_poly.pdbx_strand_id
1 'polypeptide(L)'
;MKQMKMYEGEDKMITLIRDNYDLLKMLGSFGINLGFGDKTVREICDDNKVDTYTFLAVVNFSINGYSDTENDEQLSIPTLMHYLEASHAYYLDFQLPFIRKELEDSLNLDDSLAQLILRFYDEYDHEIRRHMQYEQRVLFPYVMGLLEGKLGNGNYSIETFSRQHGQADKKLRELKLLIIKYLPGDELHNNMLTATLHDIYDNEQWLHQHGLVEDHIFVPAIRRLEQKLMQSDVTRNITEMVFKGAGGPSQDALSDREKDVIVALVQGMSNKEIADHLCISVNTVITHRRNIARKLQIHSPAGLTIYAIVNGLVDISSVKL
;
A
#
# COMPACT_ATOMS: atom_id res chain seq x y z
N MET A 1 -20.70 -25.10 5.29
CA MET A 1 -20.16 -23.85 4.72
C MET A 1 -20.87 -22.71 5.41
N LYS A 2 -20.13 -21.86 6.17
CA LYS A 2 -20.70 -20.64 6.75
C LYS A 2 -21.09 -19.73 5.58
N GLN A 3 -22.34 -19.32 5.49
CA GLN A 3 -22.80 -18.44 4.42
C GLN A 3 -22.02 -17.12 4.55
N MET A 4 -21.30 -16.71 3.52
CA MET A 4 -20.60 -15.42 3.52
C MET A 4 -21.65 -14.32 3.67
N LYS A 5 -21.59 -13.57 4.75
CA LYS A 5 -22.47 -12.44 5.01
C LYS A 5 -21.70 -11.14 4.68
N MET A 6 -22.16 -10.45 3.65
CA MET A 6 -21.67 -9.11 3.31
C MET A 6 -22.59 -8.08 3.95
N TYR A 7 -22.01 -7.13 4.65
CA TYR A 7 -22.74 -6.00 5.23
C TYR A 7 -22.74 -4.81 4.27
N GLU A 8 -23.85 -4.07 4.30
CA GLU A 8 -24.08 -2.91 3.45
C GLU A 8 -24.33 -1.65 4.28
N GLY A 9 -24.33 -0.48 3.64
CA GLY A 9 -24.53 0.80 4.31
C GLY A 9 -25.87 0.94 5.03
N GLU A 10 -26.90 0.25 4.56
CA GLU A 10 -28.26 0.28 5.13
C GLU A 10 -28.46 -0.70 6.31
N ASP A 11 -27.49 -1.57 6.55
CA ASP A 11 -27.53 -2.45 7.72
C ASP A 11 -27.39 -1.62 9.01
N LYS A 12 -28.04 -2.10 10.08
CA LYS A 12 -27.88 -1.49 11.41
C LYS A 12 -26.51 -1.81 12.00
N MET A 13 -25.79 -0.79 12.48
CA MET A 13 -24.47 -0.99 13.10
C MET A 13 -24.53 -1.98 14.27
N ILE A 14 -25.59 -1.90 15.09
CA ILE A 14 -25.77 -2.84 16.20
C ILE A 14 -25.87 -4.30 15.73
N THR A 15 -26.38 -4.54 14.53
CA THR A 15 -26.47 -5.90 13.95
C THR A 15 -25.08 -6.42 13.59
N LEU A 16 -24.22 -5.58 13.00
CA LEU A 16 -22.83 -5.93 12.71
C LEU A 16 -22.11 -6.37 14.00
N ILE A 17 -22.20 -5.55 15.03
CA ILE A 17 -21.52 -5.80 16.31
C ILE A 17 -22.07 -7.04 17.01
N ARG A 18 -23.41 -7.22 17.05
CA ARG A 18 -24.02 -8.40 17.66
C ARG A 18 -23.59 -9.70 16.98
N ASP A 19 -23.47 -9.67 15.66
CA ASP A 19 -23.08 -10.85 14.89
C ASP A 19 -21.55 -11.09 14.93
N ASN A 20 -20.77 -10.02 15.17
CA ASN A 20 -19.30 -10.05 15.18
C ASN A 20 -18.74 -9.04 16.21
N TYR A 21 -18.69 -9.42 17.47
CA TYR A 21 -18.28 -8.49 18.54
C TYR A 21 -16.81 -8.03 18.44
N ASP A 22 -15.95 -8.77 17.72
CA ASP A 22 -14.56 -8.38 17.48
C ASP A 22 -14.45 -7.06 16.70
N LEU A 23 -15.52 -6.66 15.99
CA LEU A 23 -15.59 -5.37 15.30
C LEU A 23 -15.60 -4.18 16.26
N LEU A 24 -15.87 -4.36 17.56
CA LEU A 24 -15.81 -3.28 18.56
C LEU A 24 -14.45 -2.57 18.55
N LYS A 25 -13.36 -3.32 18.43
CA LYS A 25 -12.00 -2.75 18.36
C LYS A 25 -11.81 -1.93 17.09
N MET A 26 -12.37 -2.39 15.97
CA MET A 26 -12.34 -1.68 14.69
C MET A 26 -13.06 -0.34 14.73
N LEU A 27 -14.21 -0.26 15.39
CA LEU A 27 -14.96 1.01 15.49
C LEU A 27 -14.07 2.11 16.06
N GLY A 28 -13.33 1.82 17.14
CA GLY A 28 -12.40 2.77 17.74
C GLY A 28 -11.30 3.22 16.76
N SER A 29 -10.76 2.29 15.96
CA SER A 29 -9.75 2.58 14.94
C SER A 29 -10.29 3.45 13.79
N PHE A 30 -11.59 3.39 13.50
CA PHE A 30 -12.26 4.34 12.59
C PHE A 30 -12.71 5.63 13.27
N GLY A 31 -12.41 5.85 14.55
CA GLY A 31 -12.87 7.01 15.32
C GLY A 31 -14.36 7.00 15.65
N ILE A 32 -15.01 5.84 15.53
CA ILE A 32 -16.44 5.66 15.82
C ILE A 32 -16.63 5.33 17.29
N ASN A 33 -17.27 6.22 18.03
CA ASN A 33 -17.59 6.04 19.44
C ASN A 33 -18.86 5.18 19.64
N LEU A 34 -18.93 4.48 20.78
CA LEU A 34 -20.13 3.77 21.20
C LEU A 34 -21.28 4.76 21.51
N GLY A 35 -22.52 4.25 21.55
CA GLY A 35 -23.69 5.06 21.84
C GLY A 35 -24.45 5.53 20.60
N PHE A 36 -24.25 4.87 19.47
CA PHE A 36 -24.83 5.20 18.15
C PHE A 36 -26.32 4.82 17.98
N GLY A 37 -26.93 4.14 18.96
CA GLY A 37 -28.37 3.75 18.92
C GLY A 37 -28.66 2.78 17.78
N ASP A 38 -29.81 2.99 17.12
CA ASP A 38 -30.32 2.15 16.03
C ASP A 38 -29.95 2.66 14.61
N LYS A 39 -28.89 3.50 14.51
CA LYS A 39 -28.45 4.05 13.24
C LYS A 39 -27.87 2.99 12.31
N THR A 40 -27.98 3.24 11.01
CA THR A 40 -27.35 2.44 9.97
C THR A 40 -25.85 2.66 9.95
N VAL A 41 -25.11 1.75 9.29
CA VAL A 41 -23.67 1.90 9.07
C VAL A 41 -23.37 3.21 8.35
N ARG A 42 -24.13 3.54 7.30
CA ARG A 42 -23.99 4.79 6.53
C ARG A 42 -24.15 6.01 7.41
N GLU A 43 -25.26 6.09 8.18
CA GLU A 43 -25.52 7.23 9.08
C GLU A 43 -24.39 7.44 10.09
N ILE A 44 -23.83 6.35 10.64
CA ILE A 44 -22.73 6.42 11.60
C ILE A 44 -21.42 6.83 10.92
N CYS A 45 -21.12 6.30 9.74
CA CYS A 45 -19.94 6.70 8.97
C CYS A 45 -20.03 8.20 8.61
N ASP A 46 -21.18 8.67 8.14
CA ASP A 46 -21.40 10.08 7.80
C ASP A 46 -21.23 11.00 9.03
N ASP A 47 -21.81 10.64 10.17
CA ASP A 47 -21.68 11.38 11.42
C ASP A 47 -20.23 11.54 11.89
N ASN A 48 -19.39 10.53 11.62
CA ASN A 48 -17.99 10.48 12.03
C ASN A 48 -17.01 10.85 10.90
N LYS A 49 -17.51 11.25 9.71
CA LYS A 49 -16.70 11.58 8.52
C LYS A 49 -15.81 10.41 8.05
N VAL A 50 -16.29 9.20 8.21
CA VAL A 50 -15.67 7.98 7.74
C VAL A 50 -16.22 7.63 6.37
N ASP A 51 -15.38 7.29 5.42
CA ASP A 51 -15.84 6.79 4.13
C ASP A 51 -16.53 5.42 4.30
N THR A 52 -17.82 5.38 4.01
CA THR A 52 -18.67 4.19 4.24
C THR A 52 -18.19 3.00 3.42
N TYR A 53 -17.75 3.24 2.19
CA TYR A 53 -17.26 2.17 1.32
C TYR A 53 -15.99 1.54 1.89
N THR A 54 -15.03 2.35 2.29
CA THR A 54 -13.77 1.89 2.89
C THR A 54 -14.00 1.17 4.22
N PHE A 55 -14.89 1.71 5.08
CA PHE A 55 -15.29 1.04 6.32
C PHE A 55 -15.82 -0.37 6.05
N LEU A 56 -16.78 -0.51 5.12
CA LEU A 56 -17.39 -1.78 4.77
C LEU A 56 -16.40 -2.73 4.10
N ALA A 57 -15.48 -2.22 3.28
CA ALA A 57 -14.43 -3.04 2.70
C ALA A 57 -13.56 -3.70 3.76
N VAL A 58 -13.11 -2.93 4.77
CA VAL A 58 -12.30 -3.45 5.88
C VAL A 58 -13.11 -4.42 6.75
N VAL A 59 -14.35 -4.08 7.11
CA VAL A 59 -15.24 -4.91 7.94
C VAL A 59 -15.55 -6.24 7.26
N ASN A 60 -15.99 -6.21 6.00
CA ASN A 60 -16.35 -7.40 5.25
C ASN A 60 -15.13 -8.30 5.00
N PHE A 61 -13.96 -7.71 4.73
CA PHE A 61 -12.71 -8.44 4.64
C PHE A 61 -12.36 -9.16 5.95
N SER A 62 -12.47 -8.46 7.07
CA SER A 62 -12.14 -9.02 8.38
C SER A 62 -13.05 -10.17 8.80
N ILE A 63 -14.32 -10.15 8.37
CA ILE A 63 -15.29 -11.21 8.67
C ILE A 63 -15.12 -12.42 7.75
N ASN A 64 -14.89 -12.18 6.46
CA ASN A 64 -14.95 -13.21 5.42
C ASN A 64 -13.55 -13.69 4.97
N GLY A 65 -12.47 -12.98 5.31
CA GLY A 65 -11.11 -13.25 4.82
C GLY A 65 -10.92 -13.00 3.33
N TYR A 66 -11.88 -12.33 2.70
CA TYR A 66 -11.88 -12.02 1.29
C TYR A 66 -12.38 -10.60 1.03
N SER A 67 -11.74 -9.91 0.11
CA SER A 67 -12.15 -8.60 -0.40
C SER A 67 -11.90 -8.57 -1.91
N ASP A 68 -12.87 -8.10 -2.67
CA ASP A 68 -12.73 -7.85 -4.12
C ASP A 68 -12.15 -6.46 -4.40
N THR A 69 -11.34 -5.96 -3.47
CA THR A 69 -10.80 -4.60 -3.52
C THR A 69 -9.49 -4.46 -4.29
N GLU A 70 -8.95 -5.52 -4.88
CA GLU A 70 -7.68 -5.45 -5.61
C GLU A 70 -7.68 -4.43 -6.76
N ASN A 71 -8.85 -4.20 -7.37
CA ASN A 71 -9.03 -3.24 -8.47
C ASN A 71 -9.91 -2.05 -8.11
N ASP A 72 -10.16 -1.80 -6.83
CA ASP A 72 -11.17 -0.84 -6.39
C ASP A 72 -10.62 0.59 -6.26
N GLU A 73 -11.07 1.45 -7.16
CA GLU A 73 -10.74 2.87 -7.17
C GLU A 73 -11.55 3.70 -6.13
N GLN A 74 -12.56 3.11 -5.49
CA GLN A 74 -13.44 3.80 -4.56
C GLN A 74 -12.88 3.88 -3.14
N LEU A 75 -11.82 3.10 -2.84
CA LEU A 75 -11.21 3.11 -1.51
C LEU A 75 -10.60 4.48 -1.17
N SER A 76 -11.01 5.03 -0.04
CA SER A 76 -10.43 6.24 0.53
C SER A 76 -9.11 5.93 1.25
N ILE A 77 -7.98 6.21 0.60
CA ILE A 77 -6.66 6.05 1.21
C ILE A 77 -6.53 6.87 2.50
N PRO A 78 -7.01 8.12 2.60
CA PRO A 78 -7.00 8.87 3.86
C PRO A 78 -7.76 8.16 5.00
N THR A 79 -8.91 7.55 4.71
CA THR A 79 -9.67 6.77 5.71
C THR A 79 -8.91 5.53 6.16
N LEU A 80 -8.27 4.80 5.23
CA LEU A 80 -7.41 3.65 5.56
C LEU A 80 -6.21 4.06 6.42
N MET A 81 -5.54 5.15 6.08
CA MET A 81 -4.43 5.68 6.88
C MET A 81 -4.86 6.03 8.29
N HIS A 82 -5.99 6.74 8.43
CA HIS A 82 -6.52 7.08 9.76
C HIS A 82 -6.82 5.83 10.58
N TYR A 83 -7.44 4.82 9.96
CA TYR A 83 -7.71 3.52 10.60
C TYR A 83 -6.42 2.86 11.10
N LEU A 84 -5.36 2.81 10.28
CA LEU A 84 -4.08 2.20 10.65
C LEU A 84 -3.38 3.01 11.75
N GLU A 85 -3.32 4.34 11.65
CA GLU A 85 -2.73 5.21 12.68
C GLU A 85 -3.43 5.08 14.03
N ALA A 86 -4.76 5.10 14.04
CA ALA A 86 -5.54 4.93 15.26
C ALA A 86 -5.39 3.53 15.86
N SER A 87 -5.24 2.52 14.99
CA SER A 87 -4.91 1.15 15.41
C SER A 87 -3.55 1.11 16.11
N HIS A 88 -2.53 1.75 15.57
CA HIS A 88 -1.20 1.81 16.20
C HIS A 88 -1.25 2.48 17.57
N ALA A 89 -1.96 3.62 17.68
CA ALA A 89 -2.13 4.31 18.94
C ALA A 89 -2.82 3.41 19.98
N TYR A 90 -3.89 2.71 19.61
CA TYR A 90 -4.55 1.74 20.49
C TYR A 90 -3.60 0.65 20.99
N TYR A 91 -2.78 0.10 20.10
CA TYR A 91 -1.81 -0.93 20.47
C TYR A 91 -0.73 -0.42 21.39
N LEU A 92 -0.03 0.61 20.92
CA LEU A 92 1.20 1.07 21.55
C LEU A 92 0.95 1.76 22.89
N ASP A 93 -0.17 2.48 23.00
CA ASP A 93 -0.45 3.34 24.15
C ASP A 93 -1.43 2.71 25.16
N PHE A 94 -2.19 1.71 24.74
CA PHE A 94 -3.17 1.06 25.60
C PHE A 94 -2.97 -0.46 25.71
N GLN A 95 -3.09 -1.22 24.63
CA GLN A 95 -3.20 -2.68 24.70
C GLN A 95 -1.90 -3.35 25.19
N LEU A 96 -0.75 -2.98 24.62
CA LEU A 96 0.53 -3.58 25.02
C LEU A 96 0.90 -3.24 26.47
N PRO A 97 0.80 -1.97 26.93
CA PRO A 97 1.01 -1.66 28.35
C PRO A 97 0.03 -2.36 29.30
N PHE A 98 -1.23 -2.51 28.87
CA PHE A 98 -2.25 -3.20 29.66
C PHE A 98 -1.89 -4.68 29.88
N ILE A 99 -1.60 -5.42 28.81
CA ILE A 99 -1.19 -6.84 28.90
C ILE A 99 0.10 -6.98 29.71
N ARG A 100 1.06 -6.07 29.53
CA ARG A 100 2.30 -6.07 30.31
C ARG A 100 2.04 -6.00 31.82
N LYS A 101 1.13 -5.12 32.19
CA LYS A 101 0.72 -4.97 33.59
C LYS A 101 -0.04 -6.19 34.11
N GLU A 102 -0.96 -6.74 33.36
CA GLU A 102 -1.68 -7.96 33.73
C GLU A 102 -0.74 -9.16 33.91
N LEU A 103 0.27 -9.31 33.04
CA LEU A 103 1.31 -10.32 33.21
C LEU A 103 2.07 -10.11 34.52
N GLU A 104 2.46 -8.88 34.82
CA GLU A 104 3.17 -8.54 36.06
C GLU A 104 2.31 -8.86 37.30
N ASP A 105 1.04 -8.51 37.28
CA ASP A 105 0.11 -8.72 38.38
C ASP A 105 -0.28 -10.22 38.55
N SER A 106 -0.15 -11.04 37.48
CA SER A 106 -0.49 -12.46 37.46
C SER A 106 0.69 -13.41 37.75
N LEU A 107 1.90 -12.88 37.88
CA LEU A 107 3.12 -13.67 38.04
C LEU A 107 3.73 -13.47 39.44
N ASN A 108 4.32 -14.53 40.00
CA ASN A 108 5.17 -14.38 41.16
C ASN A 108 6.54 -13.84 40.76
N LEU A 109 6.82 -12.56 41.03
CA LEU A 109 8.03 -11.86 40.60
C LEU A 109 9.31 -12.36 41.32
N ASP A 110 9.20 -13.15 42.39
CA ASP A 110 10.35 -13.80 43.05
C ASP A 110 10.86 -15.00 42.22
N ASP A 111 10.06 -15.49 41.27
CA ASP A 111 10.43 -16.58 40.37
C ASP A 111 11.27 -16.04 39.17
N SER A 112 12.44 -16.64 38.98
CA SER A 112 13.31 -16.34 37.85
C SER A 112 12.67 -16.58 36.47
N LEU A 113 11.77 -17.58 36.38
CA LEU A 113 11.03 -17.88 35.15
C LEU A 113 9.99 -16.78 34.86
N ALA A 114 9.29 -16.29 35.87
CA ALA A 114 8.36 -15.15 35.73
C ALA A 114 9.08 -13.89 35.20
N GLN A 115 10.26 -13.59 35.77
CA GLN A 115 11.08 -12.47 35.28
C GLN A 115 11.57 -12.67 33.83
N LEU A 116 11.84 -13.93 33.43
CA LEU A 116 12.22 -14.23 32.05
C LEU A 116 11.04 -14.02 31.08
N ILE A 117 9.82 -14.44 31.47
CA ILE A 117 8.59 -14.23 30.69
C ILE A 117 8.32 -12.74 30.48
N LEU A 118 8.46 -11.91 31.52
CA LEU A 118 8.29 -10.47 31.40
C LEU A 118 9.32 -9.84 30.46
N ARG A 119 10.58 -10.24 30.52
CA ARG A 119 11.61 -9.77 29.58
C ARG A 119 11.30 -10.18 28.14
N PHE A 120 10.81 -11.40 27.94
CA PHE A 120 10.42 -11.87 26.61
C PHE A 120 9.25 -11.06 26.04
N TYR A 121 8.27 -10.70 26.89
CA TYR A 121 7.20 -9.80 26.49
C TYR A 121 7.73 -8.40 26.16
N ASP A 122 8.63 -7.84 26.95
CA ASP A 122 9.23 -6.53 26.71
C ASP A 122 10.02 -6.50 25.38
N GLU A 123 10.68 -7.59 25.00
CA GLU A 123 11.32 -7.73 23.69
C GLU A 123 10.29 -7.79 22.55
N TYR A 124 9.16 -8.47 22.73
CA TYR A 124 8.06 -8.48 21.78
C TYR A 124 7.45 -7.09 21.62
N ASP A 125 7.12 -6.40 22.72
CA ASP A 125 6.62 -5.00 22.70
C ASP A 125 7.56 -4.08 21.93
N HIS A 126 8.87 -4.22 22.18
CA HIS A 126 9.88 -3.41 21.48
C HIS A 126 9.88 -3.65 19.96
N GLU A 127 9.71 -4.87 19.49
CA GLU A 127 9.64 -5.19 18.06
C GLU A 127 8.40 -4.61 17.41
N ILE A 128 7.23 -4.75 18.05
CA ILE A 128 5.98 -4.16 17.54
C ILE A 128 6.09 -2.64 17.46
N ARG A 129 6.60 -1.98 18.52
CA ARG A 129 6.82 -0.53 18.51
C ARG A 129 7.73 -0.09 17.38
N ARG A 130 8.82 -0.80 17.16
CA ARG A 130 9.77 -0.49 16.07
C ARG A 130 9.10 -0.62 14.69
N HIS A 131 8.28 -1.65 14.49
CA HIS A 131 7.54 -1.88 13.26
C HIS A 131 6.54 -0.75 13.00
N MET A 132 5.62 -0.50 13.91
CA MET A 132 4.61 0.55 13.77
C MET A 132 5.22 1.97 13.68
N GLN A 133 6.34 2.22 14.39
CA GLN A 133 7.08 3.48 14.26
C GLN A 133 7.72 3.66 12.87
N TYR A 134 8.17 2.57 12.24
CA TYR A 134 8.66 2.62 10.86
C TYR A 134 7.53 3.05 9.91
N GLU A 135 6.36 2.51 10.06
CA GLU A 135 5.20 2.88 9.26
C GLU A 135 4.83 4.36 9.44
N GLN A 136 4.73 4.81 10.67
CA GLN A 136 4.44 6.21 10.99
C GLN A 136 5.49 7.19 10.47
N ARG A 137 6.77 6.82 10.48
CA ARG A 137 7.87 7.73 10.11
C ARG A 137 8.28 7.65 8.65
N VAL A 138 8.04 6.54 7.99
CA VAL A 138 8.51 6.29 6.62
C VAL A 138 7.33 6.05 5.67
N LEU A 139 6.46 5.08 5.97
CA LEU A 139 5.38 4.69 5.07
C LEU A 139 4.31 5.76 4.94
N PHE A 140 3.75 6.25 6.05
CA PHE A 140 2.65 7.22 5.98
C PHE A 140 3.08 8.57 5.38
N PRO A 141 4.25 9.15 5.70
CA PRO A 141 4.73 10.33 4.97
C PRO A 141 4.95 10.08 3.48
N TYR A 142 5.40 8.88 3.10
CA TYR A 142 5.51 8.51 1.69
C TYR A 142 4.14 8.51 1.00
N VAL A 143 3.13 7.88 1.60
CA VAL A 143 1.77 7.82 1.06
C VAL A 143 1.14 9.23 0.98
N MET A 144 1.37 10.07 1.99
CA MET A 144 0.94 11.49 1.95
C MET A 144 1.57 12.23 0.78
N GLY A 145 2.85 11.99 0.50
CA GLY A 145 3.52 12.54 -0.69
C GLY A 145 2.86 12.09 -2.00
N LEU A 146 2.49 10.81 -2.11
CA LEU A 146 1.77 10.29 -3.28
C LEU A 146 0.38 10.95 -3.44
N LEU A 147 -0.36 11.15 -2.35
CA LEU A 147 -1.66 11.85 -2.38
C LEU A 147 -1.52 13.32 -2.84
N GLU A 148 -0.38 13.95 -2.59
CA GLU A 148 -0.03 15.27 -3.10
C GLU A 148 0.51 15.26 -4.55
N GLY A 149 0.54 14.10 -5.20
CA GLY A 149 1.06 13.92 -6.56
C GLY A 149 2.59 13.89 -6.65
N LYS A 150 3.28 13.67 -5.54
CA LYS A 150 4.75 13.60 -5.48
C LYS A 150 5.20 12.14 -5.55
N LEU A 151 5.80 11.72 -6.65
CA LEU A 151 6.54 10.46 -6.68
C LEU A 151 7.80 10.59 -5.83
N GLY A 152 8.04 9.62 -4.95
CA GLY A 152 9.26 9.58 -4.15
C GLY A 152 10.53 9.56 -5.01
N ASN A 153 11.69 9.89 -4.43
CA ASN A 153 12.98 10.00 -5.11
C ASN A 153 13.56 8.66 -5.62
N GLY A 154 12.73 7.73 -6.07
CA GLY A 154 13.11 6.49 -6.77
C GLY A 154 13.65 5.34 -5.92
N ASN A 155 13.94 5.55 -4.62
CA ASN A 155 14.54 4.53 -3.76
C ASN A 155 13.55 3.82 -2.82
N TYR A 156 12.30 4.26 -2.73
CA TYR A 156 11.25 3.67 -1.89
C TYR A 156 9.97 3.47 -2.70
N SER A 157 9.36 2.32 -2.53
CA SER A 157 8.06 1.97 -3.10
C SER A 157 7.28 1.12 -2.10
N ILE A 158 5.99 0.99 -2.29
CA ILE A 158 5.13 0.15 -1.45
C ILE A 158 5.59 -1.33 -1.44
N GLU A 159 6.23 -1.81 -2.50
CA GLU A 159 6.81 -3.15 -2.57
C GLU A 159 7.95 -3.36 -1.55
N THR A 160 8.67 -2.30 -1.20
CA THR A 160 9.73 -2.36 -0.18
C THR A 160 9.14 -2.61 1.20
N PHE A 161 7.99 -2.02 1.49
CA PHE A 161 7.24 -2.23 2.72
C PHE A 161 6.68 -3.66 2.79
N SER A 162 5.96 -4.10 1.78
CA SER A 162 5.29 -5.41 1.73
C SER A 162 6.22 -6.61 2.01
N ARG A 163 7.52 -6.48 1.72
CA ARG A 163 8.51 -7.56 1.97
C ARG A 163 8.95 -7.67 3.42
N GLN A 164 8.64 -6.70 4.26
CA GLN A 164 9.14 -6.64 5.64
C GLN A 164 8.16 -7.20 6.68
N HIS A 165 6.91 -7.48 6.29
CA HIS A 165 5.88 -8.07 7.15
C HIS A 165 6.17 -9.55 7.48
N GLY A 166 5.95 -9.99 8.74
CA GLY A 166 5.80 -11.40 9.09
C GLY A 166 6.72 -12.01 10.15
N GLN A 167 7.45 -11.23 10.98
CA GLN A 167 8.30 -11.81 12.03
C GLN A 167 7.73 -11.72 13.48
N ALA A 168 6.84 -10.77 13.74
CA ALA A 168 6.32 -10.52 15.09
C ALA A 168 5.46 -11.67 15.66
N ASP A 169 4.72 -12.38 14.82
CA ASP A 169 3.82 -13.48 15.23
C ASP A 169 4.53 -14.66 15.91
N LYS A 170 5.79 -14.89 15.57
CA LYS A 170 6.54 -16.03 16.12
C LYS A 170 6.85 -15.87 17.60
N LYS A 171 7.26 -14.66 18.03
CA LYS A 171 7.62 -14.40 19.43
C LYS A 171 6.43 -14.52 20.36
N LEU A 172 5.28 -13.97 19.98
CA LEU A 172 4.09 -14.05 20.81
C LEU A 172 3.60 -15.51 20.97
N ARG A 173 3.72 -16.30 19.91
CA ARG A 173 3.42 -17.75 19.96
C ARG A 173 4.37 -18.48 20.92
N GLU A 174 5.65 -18.20 20.89
CA GLU A 174 6.63 -18.78 21.81
C GLU A 174 6.35 -18.39 23.26
N LEU A 175 6.05 -17.11 23.51
CA LEU A 175 5.67 -16.61 24.83
C LEU A 175 4.50 -17.40 25.44
N LYS A 176 3.41 -17.57 24.69
CA LYS A 176 2.24 -18.34 25.13
C LYS A 176 2.60 -19.78 25.48
N LEU A 177 3.43 -20.42 24.66
CA LEU A 177 3.87 -21.78 24.92
C LEU A 177 4.75 -21.87 26.16
N LEU A 178 5.60 -20.89 26.44
CA LEU A 178 6.42 -20.84 27.65
C LEU A 178 5.53 -20.73 28.90
N ILE A 179 4.55 -19.83 28.88
CA ILE A 179 3.60 -19.66 29.99
C ILE A 179 2.82 -20.96 30.23
N ILE A 180 2.20 -21.53 29.21
CA ILE A 180 1.32 -22.71 29.35
C ILE A 180 2.08 -23.97 29.81
N LYS A 181 3.32 -24.14 29.33
CA LYS A 181 4.05 -25.41 29.56
C LYS A 181 4.93 -25.38 30.79
N TYR A 182 5.49 -24.27 31.17
CA TYR A 182 6.61 -24.22 32.10
C TYR A 182 6.37 -23.37 33.33
N LEU A 183 5.35 -22.50 33.34
CA LEU A 183 5.06 -21.70 34.52
C LEU A 183 4.45 -22.60 35.59
N PRO A 184 5.01 -22.64 36.80
CA PRO A 184 4.44 -23.47 37.91
C PRO A 184 3.06 -22.91 38.28
N GLY A 185 2.07 -23.80 38.35
CA GLY A 185 0.70 -23.44 38.75
C GLY A 185 0.64 -23.05 40.23
N ASP A 186 0.13 -21.87 40.49
CA ASP A 186 -0.28 -21.40 41.80
C ASP A 186 -1.79 -21.14 41.73
N GLU A 187 -2.59 -21.77 42.60
CA GLU A 187 -4.05 -21.64 42.60
C GLU A 187 -4.51 -20.19 42.75
N LEU A 188 -3.73 -19.35 43.46
CA LEU A 188 -4.09 -17.93 43.67
C LEU A 188 -3.97 -17.08 42.41
N HIS A 189 -2.96 -17.33 41.58
CA HIS A 189 -2.68 -16.53 40.38
C HIS A 189 -3.21 -17.17 39.09
N ASN A 190 -3.64 -18.41 39.10
CA ASN A 190 -4.03 -19.17 37.90
C ASN A 190 -5.21 -18.54 37.14
N ASN A 191 -6.19 -17.96 37.84
CA ASN A 191 -7.34 -17.31 37.18
C ASN A 191 -6.91 -16.01 36.49
N MET A 192 -6.05 -15.23 37.14
CA MET A 192 -5.52 -13.99 36.55
C MET A 192 -4.66 -14.32 35.31
N LEU A 193 -3.76 -15.28 35.44
CA LEU A 193 -2.91 -15.70 34.33
C LEU A 193 -3.73 -16.26 33.16
N THR A 194 -4.82 -17.00 33.46
CA THR A 194 -5.74 -17.49 32.41
C THR A 194 -6.41 -16.32 31.68
N ALA A 195 -6.86 -15.31 32.40
CA ALA A 195 -7.45 -14.09 31.78
C ALA A 195 -6.42 -13.34 30.91
N THR A 196 -5.23 -13.12 31.45
CA THR A 196 -4.12 -12.50 30.71
C THR A 196 -3.76 -13.29 29.44
N LEU A 197 -3.77 -14.62 29.49
CA LEU A 197 -3.56 -15.44 28.29
C LEU A 197 -4.65 -15.23 27.25
N HIS A 198 -5.91 -15.08 27.64
CA HIS A 198 -6.98 -14.73 26.72
C HIS A 198 -6.72 -13.39 26.05
N ASP A 199 -6.31 -12.38 26.82
CA ASP A 199 -5.99 -11.06 26.25
C ASP A 199 -4.77 -11.10 25.29
N ILE A 200 -3.78 -11.94 25.59
CA ILE A 200 -2.66 -12.19 24.67
C ILE A 200 -3.12 -12.88 23.37
N TYR A 201 -4.03 -13.88 23.45
CA TYR A 201 -4.57 -14.52 22.25
C TYR A 201 -5.42 -13.57 21.41
N ASP A 202 -6.27 -12.78 22.05
CA ASP A 202 -7.09 -11.77 21.39
C ASP A 202 -6.24 -10.68 20.73
N ASN A 203 -5.17 -10.27 21.40
CA ASN A 203 -4.20 -9.32 20.86
C ASN A 203 -3.47 -9.86 19.62
N GLU A 204 -3.00 -11.12 19.67
CA GLU A 204 -2.38 -11.77 18.50
C GLU A 204 -3.33 -11.83 17.31
N GLN A 205 -4.58 -12.26 17.54
CA GLN A 205 -5.57 -12.35 16.48
C GLN A 205 -5.84 -11.00 15.85
N TRP A 206 -5.93 -9.95 16.65
CA TRP A 206 -6.20 -8.62 16.16
C TRP A 206 -5.00 -8.04 15.40
N LEU A 207 -3.76 -8.22 15.90
CA LEU A 207 -2.55 -7.82 15.19
C LEU A 207 -2.43 -8.53 13.83
N HIS A 208 -2.78 -9.81 13.79
CA HIS A 208 -2.84 -10.57 12.55
C HIS A 208 -3.86 -9.99 11.57
N GLN A 209 -5.08 -9.64 12.04
CA GLN A 209 -6.09 -8.99 11.20
C GLN A 209 -5.63 -7.62 10.70
N HIS A 210 -4.94 -6.83 11.53
CA HIS A 210 -4.34 -5.57 11.13
C HIS A 210 -3.36 -5.75 9.96
N GLY A 211 -2.42 -6.67 10.07
CA GLY A 211 -1.49 -7.00 8.98
C GLY A 211 -2.18 -7.50 7.71
N LEU A 212 -3.27 -8.28 7.84
CA LEU A 212 -4.06 -8.70 6.68
C LEU A 212 -4.74 -7.52 5.98
N VAL A 213 -5.26 -6.53 6.71
CA VAL A 213 -5.83 -5.30 6.11
C VAL A 213 -4.76 -4.51 5.38
N GLU A 214 -3.56 -4.43 5.95
CA GLU A 214 -2.42 -3.78 5.28
C GLU A 214 -2.05 -4.50 3.98
N ASP A 215 -1.84 -5.80 4.03
CA ASP A 215 -1.38 -6.58 2.88
C ASP A 215 -2.43 -6.67 1.75
N HIS A 216 -3.72 -6.81 2.09
CA HIS A 216 -4.77 -7.10 1.12
C HIS A 216 -5.63 -5.89 0.72
N ILE A 217 -5.64 -4.81 1.49
CA ILE A 217 -6.42 -3.60 1.18
C ILE A 217 -5.51 -2.40 0.98
N PHE A 218 -4.66 -2.07 1.97
CA PHE A 218 -3.86 -0.87 1.95
C PHE A 218 -2.75 -0.92 0.89
N VAL A 219 -1.90 -1.95 0.91
CA VAL A 219 -0.79 -2.10 -0.05
C VAL A 219 -1.28 -2.11 -1.50
N PRO A 220 -2.34 -2.85 -1.89
CA PRO A 220 -2.90 -2.77 -3.24
C PRO A 220 -3.43 -1.39 -3.61
N ALA A 221 -4.07 -0.66 -2.67
CA ALA A 221 -4.56 0.69 -2.92
C ALA A 221 -3.39 1.67 -3.19
N ILE A 222 -2.31 1.60 -2.42
CA ILE A 222 -1.13 2.44 -2.63
C ILE A 222 -0.41 2.08 -3.93
N ARG A 223 -0.28 0.79 -4.26
CA ARG A 223 0.29 0.33 -5.53
C ARG A 223 -0.43 0.93 -6.74
N ARG A 224 -1.77 0.97 -6.71
CA ARG A 224 -2.58 1.62 -7.75
C ARG A 224 -2.31 3.13 -7.85
N LEU A 225 -2.21 3.80 -6.70
CA LEU A 225 -1.88 5.24 -6.67
C LEU A 225 -0.50 5.50 -7.26
N GLU A 226 0.52 4.72 -6.92
CA GLU A 226 1.86 4.78 -7.51
C GLU A 226 1.80 4.63 -9.04
N GLN A 227 1.11 3.60 -9.53
CA GLN A 227 0.98 3.33 -10.97
C GLN A 227 0.29 4.48 -11.71
N LYS A 228 -0.79 5.04 -11.16
CA LYS A 228 -1.49 6.19 -11.74
C LYS A 228 -0.58 7.42 -11.84
N LEU A 229 0.19 7.71 -10.79
CA LEU A 229 1.13 8.83 -10.78
C LEU A 229 2.26 8.64 -11.79
N MET A 230 2.83 7.43 -11.86
CA MET A 230 3.87 7.11 -12.85
C MET A 230 3.36 7.28 -14.27
N GLN A 231 2.15 6.83 -14.59
CA GLN A 231 1.53 7.00 -15.89
C GLN A 231 1.28 8.48 -16.21
N SER A 232 0.79 9.25 -15.23
CA SER A 232 0.53 10.68 -15.42
C SER A 232 1.82 11.48 -15.64
N ASP A 233 2.91 11.17 -14.94
CA ASP A 233 4.22 11.81 -15.13
C ASP A 233 4.84 11.47 -16.48
N VAL A 234 4.73 10.22 -16.91
CA VAL A 234 5.16 9.81 -18.27
C VAL A 234 4.37 10.60 -19.32
N THR A 235 3.04 10.69 -19.17
CA THR A 235 2.19 11.45 -20.09
C THR A 235 2.52 12.93 -20.06
N ARG A 236 2.75 13.55 -18.89
CA ARG A 236 3.12 14.95 -18.74
C ARG A 236 4.48 15.24 -19.37
N ASN A 237 5.48 14.39 -19.15
CA ASN A 237 6.80 14.53 -19.75
C ASN A 237 6.74 14.42 -21.27
N ILE A 238 5.95 13.50 -21.82
CA ILE A 238 5.70 13.39 -23.26
C ILE A 238 5.01 14.65 -23.78
N THR A 239 3.97 15.14 -23.10
CA THR A 239 3.25 16.35 -23.48
C THR A 239 4.15 17.58 -23.43
N GLU A 240 4.98 17.76 -22.39
CA GLU A 240 5.94 18.86 -22.31
C GLU A 240 7.01 18.78 -23.41
N MET A 241 7.49 17.59 -23.76
CA MET A 241 8.41 17.39 -24.88
C MET A 241 7.75 17.79 -26.22
N VAL A 242 6.47 17.46 -26.38
CA VAL A 242 5.68 17.81 -27.59
C VAL A 242 5.41 19.30 -27.64
N PHE A 243 4.98 19.93 -26.52
CA PHE A 243 4.68 21.39 -26.52
C PHE A 243 5.92 22.28 -26.55
N LYS A 244 7.05 21.88 -25.95
CA LYS A 244 8.33 22.60 -26.12
C LYS A 244 8.88 22.50 -27.56
N GLY A 245 8.45 21.47 -28.33
CA GLY A 245 8.73 21.36 -29.77
C GLY A 245 7.83 22.19 -30.67
N ALA A 246 6.68 22.71 -30.17
CA ALA A 246 5.66 23.40 -30.97
C ALA A 246 5.70 24.95 -30.89
N GLY A 247 6.64 25.54 -30.18
CA GLY A 247 6.68 26.99 -29.90
C GLY A 247 7.87 27.73 -30.51
N GLY A 248 7.78 28.13 -31.79
CA GLY A 248 8.63 29.15 -32.42
C GLY A 248 9.45 28.64 -33.62
N PRO A 249 9.77 29.48 -34.60
CA PRO A 249 10.64 29.12 -35.70
C PRO A 249 12.08 29.06 -35.18
N SER A 250 12.48 27.94 -34.63
CA SER A 250 13.87 27.69 -34.19
C SER A 250 14.63 26.95 -35.29
N GLN A 251 15.92 27.27 -35.42
CA GLN A 251 16.89 26.62 -36.32
C GLN A 251 17.02 25.09 -36.13
N ASP A 252 16.21 24.50 -35.22
CA ASP A 252 16.23 23.10 -34.81
C ASP A 252 15.04 22.25 -35.31
N ALA A 253 14.22 22.76 -36.24
CA ALA A 253 13.16 21.96 -36.85
C ALA A 253 13.76 20.76 -37.61
N LEU A 254 13.08 19.58 -37.49
CA LEU A 254 13.46 18.40 -38.26
C LEU A 254 13.29 18.66 -39.76
N SER A 255 14.30 18.33 -40.54
CA SER A 255 14.17 18.33 -42.00
C SER A 255 13.28 17.16 -42.45
N ASP A 256 12.70 17.26 -43.66
CA ASP A 256 11.87 16.18 -44.20
C ASP A 256 12.64 14.86 -44.30
N ARG A 257 13.94 14.93 -44.60
CA ARG A 257 14.81 13.75 -44.59
C ARG A 257 15.03 13.14 -43.20
N GLU A 258 15.07 13.94 -42.16
CA GLU A 258 15.13 13.45 -40.78
C GLU A 258 13.80 12.80 -40.34
N LYS A 259 12.65 13.34 -40.81
CA LYS A 259 11.34 12.70 -40.62
C LYS A 259 11.25 11.37 -41.34
N ASP A 260 11.70 11.25 -42.58
CA ASP A 260 11.75 10.01 -43.36
C ASP A 260 12.60 8.94 -42.60
N VAL A 261 13.73 9.35 -42.05
CA VAL A 261 14.58 8.47 -41.26
C VAL A 261 13.88 8.01 -39.98
N ILE A 262 13.13 8.87 -39.27
CA ILE A 262 12.34 8.50 -38.09
C ILE A 262 11.27 7.47 -38.44
N VAL A 263 10.53 7.68 -39.53
CA VAL A 263 9.49 6.74 -39.98
C VAL A 263 10.10 5.36 -40.27
N ALA A 264 11.19 5.28 -40.98
CA ALA A 264 11.88 4.03 -41.29
C ALA A 264 12.44 3.32 -40.01
N LEU A 265 12.97 4.10 -39.04
CA LEU A 265 13.44 3.57 -37.75
C LEU A 265 12.30 2.95 -36.93
N VAL A 266 11.15 3.61 -36.90
CA VAL A 266 9.97 3.14 -36.14
C VAL A 266 9.35 1.89 -36.79
N GLN A 267 9.53 1.72 -38.09
CA GLN A 267 9.17 0.49 -38.81
C GLN A 267 10.16 -0.66 -38.59
N GLY A 268 11.22 -0.45 -37.80
CA GLY A 268 12.19 -1.48 -37.43
C GLY A 268 13.32 -1.67 -38.42
N MET A 269 13.52 -0.76 -39.38
CA MET A 269 14.57 -0.87 -40.39
C MET A 269 15.97 -0.65 -39.77
N SER A 270 16.93 -1.47 -40.16
CA SER A 270 18.34 -1.26 -39.87
C SER A 270 18.93 -0.08 -40.67
N ASN A 271 20.05 0.47 -40.24
CA ASN A 271 20.69 1.60 -40.95
C ASN A 271 20.98 1.27 -42.43
N LYS A 272 21.25 0.01 -42.78
CA LYS A 272 21.46 -0.41 -44.16
C LYS A 272 20.19 -0.39 -44.99
N GLU A 273 19.08 -0.95 -44.38
CA GLU A 273 17.78 -0.94 -45.03
C GLU A 273 17.24 0.48 -45.23
N ILE A 274 17.45 1.37 -44.23
CA ILE A 274 17.12 2.81 -44.38
C ILE A 274 17.91 3.46 -45.48
N ALA A 275 19.23 3.17 -45.59
CA ALA A 275 20.06 3.72 -46.62
C ALA A 275 19.58 3.30 -48.01
N ASP A 276 19.26 2.03 -48.20
CA ASP A 276 18.72 1.49 -49.44
C ASP A 276 17.33 2.05 -49.74
N HIS A 277 16.45 2.13 -48.75
CA HIS A 277 15.08 2.64 -48.89
C HIS A 277 15.01 4.13 -49.25
N LEU A 278 15.90 4.95 -48.65
CA LEU A 278 15.94 6.40 -48.89
C LEU A 278 16.94 6.80 -49.97
N CYS A 279 17.60 5.86 -50.61
CA CYS A 279 18.65 6.08 -51.66
C CYS A 279 19.78 7.00 -51.16
N ILE A 280 20.29 6.80 -49.96
CA ILE A 280 21.40 7.55 -49.35
C ILE A 280 22.47 6.59 -48.79
N SER A 281 23.64 7.14 -48.43
CA SER A 281 24.68 6.28 -47.81
C SER A 281 24.35 5.93 -46.37
N VAL A 282 24.86 4.78 -45.89
CA VAL A 282 24.72 4.37 -44.46
C VAL A 282 25.32 5.44 -43.54
N ASN A 283 26.43 6.09 -43.93
CA ASN A 283 27.01 7.18 -43.15
C ASN A 283 26.08 8.39 -43.05
N THR A 284 25.30 8.68 -44.11
CA THR A 284 24.31 9.74 -44.15
C THR A 284 23.17 9.41 -43.16
N VAL A 285 22.72 8.16 -43.11
CA VAL A 285 21.71 7.71 -42.12
C VAL A 285 22.21 7.90 -40.68
N ILE A 286 23.45 7.52 -40.40
CA ILE A 286 24.05 7.71 -39.06
C ILE A 286 24.13 9.18 -38.68
N THR A 287 24.44 10.05 -39.67
CA THR A 287 24.48 11.52 -39.46
C THR A 287 23.07 12.06 -39.14
N HIS A 288 22.05 11.66 -39.90
CA HIS A 288 20.66 12.04 -39.62
C HIS A 288 20.21 11.57 -38.23
N ARG A 289 20.48 10.33 -37.87
CA ARG A 289 20.16 9.80 -36.50
C ARG A 289 20.81 10.62 -35.38
N ARG A 290 22.08 11.01 -35.55
CA ARG A 290 22.78 11.87 -34.57
C ARG A 290 22.13 13.26 -34.48
N ASN A 291 21.75 13.85 -35.62
CA ASN A 291 21.08 15.14 -35.66
C ASN A 291 19.67 15.06 -35.05
N ILE A 292 18.91 13.99 -35.32
CA ILE A 292 17.60 13.73 -34.73
C ILE A 292 17.74 13.63 -33.21
N ALA A 293 18.67 12.83 -32.72
CA ALA A 293 18.92 12.65 -31.26
C ALA A 293 19.29 14.01 -30.61
N ARG A 294 20.12 14.82 -31.26
CA ARG A 294 20.50 16.15 -30.77
C ARG A 294 19.31 17.14 -30.78
N LYS A 295 18.52 17.17 -31.86
CA LYS A 295 17.37 18.10 -32.01
C LYS A 295 16.24 17.73 -31.07
N LEU A 296 15.90 16.43 -30.94
CA LEU A 296 14.78 15.94 -30.14
C LEU A 296 15.15 15.67 -28.70
N GLN A 297 16.44 15.54 -28.37
CA GLN A 297 16.92 15.05 -27.06
C GLN A 297 16.36 13.65 -26.71
N ILE A 298 16.02 12.85 -27.74
CA ILE A 298 15.49 11.50 -27.63
C ILE A 298 16.56 10.52 -28.10
N HIS A 299 16.95 9.58 -27.23
CA HIS A 299 18.05 8.65 -27.51
C HIS A 299 17.58 7.19 -27.62
N SER A 300 16.34 6.86 -27.19
CA SER A 300 15.81 5.51 -27.22
C SER A 300 14.90 5.26 -28.44
N PRO A 301 14.90 4.04 -29.03
CA PRO A 301 13.97 3.66 -30.08
C PRO A 301 12.50 3.85 -29.67
N ALA A 302 12.15 3.44 -28.44
CA ALA A 302 10.79 3.60 -27.92
C ALA A 302 10.38 5.08 -27.85
N GLY A 303 11.26 5.99 -27.43
CA GLY A 303 11.01 7.41 -27.41
C GLY A 303 10.77 7.98 -28.81
N LEU A 304 11.55 7.53 -29.81
CA LEU A 304 11.33 7.94 -31.21
C LEU A 304 10.01 7.42 -31.78
N THR A 305 9.60 6.20 -31.40
CA THR A 305 8.29 5.64 -31.77
C THR A 305 7.14 6.49 -31.25
N ILE A 306 7.19 6.84 -29.97
CA ILE A 306 6.19 7.72 -29.35
C ILE A 306 6.17 9.10 -30.04
N TYR A 307 7.33 9.69 -30.29
CA TYR A 307 7.45 10.96 -31.01
C TYR A 307 6.79 10.90 -32.38
N ALA A 308 7.04 9.85 -33.16
CA ALA A 308 6.49 9.67 -34.50
C ALA A 308 4.96 9.54 -34.50
N ILE A 309 4.39 8.79 -33.55
CA ILE A 309 2.93 8.63 -33.40
C ILE A 309 2.28 9.98 -33.03
N VAL A 310 2.79 10.65 -32.00
CA VAL A 310 2.21 11.91 -31.48
C VAL A 310 2.27 13.04 -32.53
N ASN A 311 3.33 13.08 -33.35
CA ASN A 311 3.47 14.08 -34.38
C ASN A 311 2.83 13.66 -35.74
N GLY A 312 2.10 12.57 -35.78
CA GLY A 312 1.38 12.09 -36.97
C GLY A 312 2.30 11.64 -38.11
N LEU A 313 3.55 11.31 -37.80
CA LEU A 313 4.51 10.76 -38.77
C LEU A 313 4.22 9.30 -39.10
N VAL A 314 3.65 8.56 -38.14
CA VAL A 314 3.32 7.14 -38.25
C VAL A 314 1.99 6.86 -37.55
N ASP A 315 1.12 6.05 -38.14
CA ASP A 315 -0.09 5.55 -37.48
C ASP A 315 0.25 4.46 -36.48
N ILE A 316 -0.41 4.47 -35.31
CA ILE A 316 -0.19 3.49 -34.24
C ILE A 316 -0.42 2.05 -34.72
N SER A 317 -1.34 1.86 -35.69
CA SER A 317 -1.65 0.55 -36.28
C SER A 317 -0.54 0.00 -37.18
N SER A 318 0.40 0.85 -37.61
CA SER A 318 1.51 0.49 -38.51
C SER A 318 2.81 0.15 -37.78
N VAL A 319 2.87 0.30 -36.46
CA VAL A 319 4.05 0.02 -35.63
C VAL A 319 4.04 -1.46 -35.23
N LYS A 320 5.08 -2.21 -35.62
CA LYS A 320 5.31 -3.56 -35.10
C LYS A 320 5.92 -3.45 -33.71
N LEU A 321 5.12 -3.74 -32.68
CA LEU A 321 5.57 -3.89 -31.28
C LEU A 321 6.32 -5.21 -31.10
#